data_db6a78f3ee66b6ea55fa437dd39d0380
#
_entry.id   db6a78f3ee66b6ea55fa437dd39d0380
#
_cell.length_a   1.000
_cell.length_b   1.000
_cell.length_c   1.000
_cell.angle_alpha   90.00
_cell.angle_beta   90.00
_cell.angle_gamma   90.00
#
_symmetry.space_group_name_H-M   'P 1'
#
loop_
_entity.id
_entity.type
_entity.pdbx_description
1 polymer ?
#
loop_
_entity_poly.entity_id
_entity_poly.type
_entity_poly.pdbx_seq_one_letter_code
_entity_poly.pdbx_strand_id
1 'polypeptide(L)'
;MVRKDKSSRIKVLLQSKSSTMNFDIKEVFTAGMVLFAVIDIIGNIPLVISLRAKVGHIQSEKASIVSAIIMIAFLFVGEEILKLIGIDTNSFAVAGSFIIFFLAIEMVLGISLYKDDEPETASIVPLAFPMIAGAGTLTSLLSMRAEYHVINIIIAILINIIIVYIILKSSQRIENLLGRSGINIIRKIFGVVLLAIAVKLFTTNIQQIF
;
A
#
# COMPACT_ATOMS: atom_id res chain seq x y z
N MET A 1 -48.53 -12.99 23.77
CA MET A 1 -47.75 -11.77 23.72
C MET A 1 -46.38 -12.05 23.12
N VAL A 2 -46.28 -12.62 21.91
CA VAL A 2 -45.00 -12.97 21.22
C VAL A 2 -45.20 -12.84 19.71
N ARG A 3 -45.32 -11.62 19.20
CA ARG A 3 -45.46 -11.40 17.74
C ARG A 3 -44.60 -10.22 17.18
N LYS A 4 -43.69 -9.67 18.01
CA LYS A 4 -42.93 -8.48 17.63
C LYS A 4 -41.49 -8.75 17.14
N ASP A 5 -41.03 -10.00 17.20
CA ASP A 5 -39.60 -10.32 17.00
C ASP A 5 -39.21 -10.76 15.58
N LYS A 6 -40.17 -11.25 14.74
CA LYS A 6 -39.86 -11.68 13.39
C LYS A 6 -39.60 -10.53 12.41
N SER A 7 -40.28 -9.40 12.60
CA SER A 7 -40.11 -8.24 11.69
C SER A 7 -38.78 -7.51 11.90
N SER A 8 -38.33 -7.42 13.16
CA SER A 8 -37.03 -6.84 13.50
C SER A 8 -35.87 -7.70 13.02
N ARG A 9 -35.98 -9.04 13.18
CA ARG A 9 -34.97 -9.97 12.66
C ARG A 9 -34.90 -9.98 11.14
N ILE A 10 -36.04 -9.88 10.45
CA ILE A 10 -36.07 -9.79 8.97
C ILE A 10 -35.46 -8.45 8.51
N LYS A 11 -35.74 -7.34 9.21
CA LYS A 11 -35.10 -6.04 8.90
C LYS A 11 -33.60 -6.08 9.13
N VAL A 12 -33.12 -6.68 10.20
CA VAL A 12 -31.68 -6.85 10.49
C VAL A 12 -31.04 -7.78 9.44
N LEU A 13 -31.71 -8.87 9.05
CA LEU A 13 -31.20 -9.77 8.00
C LEU A 13 -31.26 -9.14 6.60
N LEU A 14 -32.24 -8.28 6.31
CA LEU A 14 -32.30 -7.53 5.06
C LEU A 14 -31.28 -6.40 5.03
N GLN A 15 -30.97 -5.79 6.17
CA GLN A 15 -29.90 -4.80 6.30
C GLN A 15 -28.50 -5.42 6.20
N SER A 16 -28.33 -6.66 6.69
CA SER A 16 -27.10 -7.45 6.53
C SER A 16 -26.88 -7.94 5.09
N LYS A 17 -27.92 -8.04 4.26
CA LYS A 17 -27.82 -8.56 2.89
C LYS A 17 -27.77 -7.46 1.81
N SER A 18 -27.82 -6.21 2.20
CA SER A 18 -27.54 -5.08 1.33
C SER A 18 -26.02 -4.84 1.27
N SER A 19 -25.28 -5.80 0.73
CA SER A 19 -23.96 -5.57 0.15
C SER A 19 -24.15 -4.75 -1.15
N THR A 20 -24.76 -3.57 -1.03
CA THR A 20 -24.60 -2.55 -2.05
C THR A 20 -23.11 -2.25 -2.10
N MET A 21 -22.52 -2.32 -3.29
CA MET A 21 -21.18 -1.79 -3.54
C MET A 21 -21.21 -0.30 -3.18
N ASN A 22 -20.99 0.00 -1.90
CA ASN A 22 -20.99 1.38 -1.42
C ASN A 22 -19.67 2.01 -1.86
N PHE A 23 -19.75 2.68 -3.01
CA PHE A 23 -18.69 3.57 -3.43
C PHE A 23 -18.64 4.74 -2.45
N ASP A 24 -17.54 4.84 -1.70
CA ASP A 24 -17.26 5.97 -0.81
C ASP A 24 -15.95 6.65 -1.26
N ILE A 25 -16.09 7.87 -1.74
CA ILE A 25 -14.97 8.67 -2.22
C ILE A 25 -13.95 8.95 -1.11
N LYS A 26 -14.38 9.02 0.16
CA LYS A 26 -13.48 9.23 1.29
C LYS A 26 -12.60 7.99 1.52
N GLU A 27 -13.19 6.79 1.46
CA GLU A 27 -12.43 5.54 1.55
C GLU A 27 -11.43 5.44 0.40
N VAL A 28 -11.84 5.71 -0.83
CA VAL A 28 -10.96 5.70 -2.02
C VAL A 28 -9.81 6.68 -1.84
N PHE A 29 -10.10 7.91 -1.41
CA PHE A 29 -9.08 8.93 -1.20
C PHE A 29 -8.11 8.55 -0.08
N THR A 30 -8.63 8.09 1.07
CA THR A 30 -7.79 7.70 2.20
C THR A 30 -6.93 6.48 1.87
N ALA A 31 -7.53 5.43 1.29
CA ALA A 31 -6.78 4.26 0.83
C ALA A 31 -5.74 4.63 -0.23
N GLY A 32 -6.10 5.51 -1.16
CA GLY A 32 -5.19 6.03 -2.18
C GLY A 32 -3.99 6.76 -1.60
N MET A 33 -4.20 7.63 -0.61
CA MET A 33 -3.10 8.34 0.07
C MET A 33 -2.20 7.39 0.86
N VAL A 34 -2.78 6.43 1.58
CA VAL A 34 -2.00 5.42 2.32
C VAL A 34 -1.13 4.63 1.36
N LEU A 35 -1.72 4.08 0.29
CA LEU A 35 -0.97 3.31 -0.71
C LEU A 35 0.12 4.17 -1.38
N PHE A 36 -0.20 5.40 -1.78
CA PHE A 36 0.77 6.30 -2.39
C PHE A 36 1.98 6.55 -1.48
N ALA A 37 1.73 6.79 -0.19
CA ALA A 37 2.78 7.01 0.79
C ALA A 37 3.62 5.75 1.04
N VAL A 38 2.98 4.57 1.16
CA VAL A 38 3.68 3.30 1.45
C VAL A 38 4.46 2.78 0.24
N ILE A 39 3.94 2.94 -0.98
CA ILE A 39 4.64 2.58 -2.21
C ILE A 39 5.90 3.45 -2.39
N ASP A 40 5.84 4.71 -1.92
CA ASP A 40 6.96 5.68 -1.96
C ASP A 40 7.66 5.74 -3.33
N ILE A 41 6.87 5.72 -4.40
CA ILE A 41 7.44 5.69 -5.75
C ILE A 41 8.32 6.92 -6.05
N ILE A 42 8.06 8.07 -5.42
CA ILE A 42 8.85 9.29 -5.59
C ILE A 42 10.22 9.13 -4.91
N GLY A 43 10.27 8.59 -3.68
CA GLY A 43 11.51 8.32 -2.97
C GLY A 43 12.37 7.28 -3.67
N ASN A 44 11.74 6.39 -4.42
CA ASN A 44 12.43 5.35 -5.20
C ASN A 44 12.90 5.82 -6.60
N ILE A 45 12.62 7.08 -7.02
CA ILE A 45 13.09 7.60 -8.32
C ILE A 45 14.59 7.42 -8.54
N PRO A 46 15.50 7.72 -7.58
CA PRO A 46 16.94 7.50 -7.76
C PRO A 46 17.30 6.04 -8.05
N LEU A 47 16.63 5.10 -7.38
CA LEU A 47 16.81 3.66 -7.63
C LEU A 47 16.33 3.28 -9.05
N VAL A 48 15.16 3.78 -9.45
CA VAL A 48 14.62 3.57 -10.80
C VAL A 48 15.58 4.08 -11.87
N ILE A 49 16.22 5.23 -11.65
CA ILE A 49 17.19 5.81 -12.59
C ILE A 49 18.46 4.97 -12.64
N SER A 50 18.97 4.51 -11.49
CA SER A 50 20.15 3.64 -11.44
C SER A 50 19.90 2.30 -12.16
N LEU A 51 18.73 1.71 -11.99
CA LEU A 51 18.31 0.52 -12.74
C LEU A 51 18.24 0.79 -14.24
N ARG A 52 17.67 1.93 -14.66
CA ARG A 52 17.61 2.32 -16.06
C ARG A 52 19.01 2.48 -16.68
N ALA A 53 19.95 3.08 -15.94
CA ALA A 53 21.33 3.24 -16.40
C ALA A 53 22.02 1.89 -16.63
N LYS A 54 21.69 0.86 -15.84
CA LYS A 54 22.26 -0.49 -15.96
C LYS A 54 21.65 -1.28 -17.11
N VAL A 55 20.33 -1.22 -17.32
CA VAL A 55 19.61 -2.05 -18.30
C VAL A 55 19.19 -1.32 -19.57
N GLY A 56 19.41 0.00 -19.65
CA GLY A 56 19.01 0.83 -20.77
C GLY A 56 17.51 1.16 -20.81
N HIS A 57 16.61 0.21 -20.58
CA HIS A 57 15.17 0.44 -20.65
C HIS A 57 14.41 -0.27 -19.51
N ILE A 58 13.59 0.49 -18.79
CA ILE A 58 12.69 -0.07 -17.77
C ILE A 58 11.33 -0.39 -18.39
N GLN A 59 10.86 -1.61 -18.19
CA GLN A 59 9.54 -2.04 -18.64
C GLN A 59 8.46 -1.55 -17.67
N SER A 60 8.25 -0.22 -17.61
CA SER A 60 7.34 0.42 -16.66
C SER A 60 5.92 -0.15 -16.72
N GLU A 61 5.44 -0.50 -17.92
CA GLU A 61 4.11 -1.08 -18.15
C GLU A 61 3.98 -2.44 -17.48
N LYS A 62 4.93 -3.34 -17.74
CA LYS A 62 4.91 -4.69 -17.15
C LYS A 62 5.10 -4.64 -15.64
N ALA A 63 6.02 -3.80 -15.13
CA ALA A 63 6.21 -3.65 -13.69
C ALA A 63 4.92 -3.18 -13.00
N SER A 64 4.24 -2.17 -13.55
CA SER A 64 2.98 -1.66 -13.01
C SER A 64 1.86 -2.71 -13.04
N ILE A 65 1.70 -3.44 -14.16
CA ILE A 65 0.68 -4.48 -14.28
C ILE A 65 0.94 -5.63 -13.29
N VAL A 66 2.18 -6.10 -13.20
CA VAL A 66 2.55 -7.18 -12.27
C VAL A 66 2.32 -6.74 -10.83
N SER A 67 2.68 -5.50 -10.47
CA SER A 67 2.39 -4.96 -9.14
C SER A 67 0.90 -4.92 -8.84
N ALA A 68 0.08 -4.47 -9.79
CA ALA A 68 -1.37 -4.46 -9.64
C ALA A 68 -1.93 -5.88 -9.39
N ILE A 69 -1.46 -6.87 -10.18
CA ILE A 69 -1.88 -8.27 -10.03
C ILE A 69 -1.50 -8.79 -8.64
N ILE A 70 -0.27 -8.55 -8.18
CA ILE A 70 0.20 -8.99 -6.86
C ILE A 70 -0.66 -8.34 -5.77
N MET A 71 -0.88 -7.03 -5.82
CA MET A 71 -1.66 -6.29 -4.82
C MET A 71 -3.11 -6.77 -4.77
N ILE A 72 -3.77 -6.92 -5.93
CA ILE A 72 -5.15 -7.40 -6.01
C ILE A 72 -5.25 -8.87 -5.57
N ALA A 73 -4.35 -9.73 -6.00
CA ALA A 73 -4.32 -11.12 -5.56
C ALA A 73 -4.17 -11.20 -4.03
N PHE A 74 -3.24 -10.45 -3.46
CA PHE A 74 -3.01 -10.44 -2.02
C PHE A 74 -4.19 -9.82 -1.24
N LEU A 75 -4.89 -8.85 -1.79
CA LEU A 75 -6.11 -8.30 -1.21
C LEU A 75 -7.19 -9.37 -1.00
N PHE A 76 -7.31 -10.34 -1.91
CA PHE A 76 -8.32 -11.41 -1.80
C PHE A 76 -7.83 -12.63 -1.02
N VAL A 77 -6.60 -13.05 -1.21
CA VAL A 77 -6.08 -14.32 -0.69
C VAL A 77 -5.25 -14.11 0.59
N GLY A 78 -4.77 -12.89 0.84
CA GLY A 78 -3.86 -12.60 1.95
C GLY A 78 -4.44 -12.98 3.32
N GLU A 79 -5.72 -12.71 3.56
CA GLU A 79 -6.40 -13.08 4.82
C GLU A 79 -6.47 -14.60 5.02
N GLU A 80 -6.74 -15.35 3.95
CA GLU A 80 -6.80 -16.81 4.02
C GLU A 80 -5.41 -17.42 4.25
N ILE A 81 -4.37 -16.82 3.67
CA ILE A 81 -2.98 -17.21 3.95
C ILE A 81 -2.64 -16.96 5.41
N LEU A 82 -3.02 -15.81 5.97
CA LEU A 82 -2.78 -15.51 7.38
C LEU A 82 -3.48 -16.50 8.30
N LYS A 83 -4.75 -16.81 8.03
CA LYS A 83 -5.52 -17.82 8.78
C LYS A 83 -4.88 -19.20 8.72
N LEU A 84 -4.36 -19.59 7.56
CA LEU A 84 -3.65 -20.87 7.39
C LEU A 84 -2.41 -20.97 8.27
N ILE A 85 -1.72 -19.83 8.47
CA ILE A 85 -0.52 -19.73 9.32
C ILE A 85 -0.90 -19.55 10.80
N GLY A 86 -2.17 -19.26 11.10
CA GLY A 86 -2.66 -19.00 12.45
C GLY A 86 -2.41 -17.57 12.95
N ILE A 87 -2.24 -16.63 12.04
CA ILE A 87 -2.05 -15.20 12.33
C ILE A 87 -3.36 -14.46 12.04
N ASP A 88 -3.86 -13.69 13.00
CA ASP A 88 -5.01 -12.81 12.77
C ASP A 88 -4.60 -11.51 12.06
N THR A 89 -5.59 -10.86 11.43
CA THR A 89 -5.36 -9.65 10.63
C THR A 89 -4.84 -8.48 11.47
N ASN A 90 -5.27 -8.37 12.73
CA ASN A 90 -4.83 -7.27 13.61
C ASN A 90 -3.36 -7.44 14.01
N SER A 91 -2.95 -8.66 14.39
CA SER A 91 -1.54 -8.98 14.66
C SER A 91 -0.65 -8.71 13.45
N PHE A 92 -1.12 -9.07 12.24
CA PHE A 92 -0.41 -8.77 11.01
C PHE A 92 -0.32 -7.25 10.76
N ALA A 93 -1.40 -6.50 11.01
CA ALA A 93 -1.42 -5.05 10.88
C ALA A 93 -0.47 -4.35 11.88
N VAL A 94 -0.42 -4.84 13.13
CA VAL A 94 0.55 -4.37 14.14
C VAL A 94 1.98 -4.62 13.68
N ALA A 95 2.30 -5.83 13.23
CA ALA A 95 3.63 -6.14 12.69
C ALA A 95 3.99 -5.25 11.48
N GLY A 96 3.05 -5.06 10.57
CA GLY A 96 3.23 -4.19 9.40
C GLY A 96 3.40 -2.71 9.76
N SER A 97 2.76 -2.25 10.85
CA SER A 97 2.95 -0.87 11.32
C SER A 97 4.41 -0.58 11.69
N PHE A 98 5.15 -1.56 12.22
CA PHE A 98 6.59 -1.41 12.47
C PHE A 98 7.38 -1.30 11.16
N ILE A 99 7.03 -2.06 10.13
CA ILE A 99 7.69 -1.95 8.82
C ILE A 99 7.50 -0.54 8.25
N ILE A 100 6.25 -0.03 8.27
CA ILE A 100 5.94 1.32 7.81
C ILE A 100 6.64 2.37 8.67
N PHE A 101 6.73 2.15 9.99
CA PHE A 101 7.43 3.03 10.92
C PHE A 101 8.92 3.14 10.58
N PHE A 102 9.62 2.02 10.38
CA PHE A 102 11.04 2.03 10.02
C PHE A 102 11.25 2.68 8.65
N LEU A 103 10.39 2.40 7.67
CA LEU A 103 10.43 3.06 6.37
C LEU A 103 10.26 4.58 6.51
N ALA A 104 9.33 5.03 7.33
CA ALA A 104 9.11 6.45 7.62
C ALA A 104 10.34 7.10 8.26
N ILE A 105 10.98 6.43 9.21
CA ILE A 105 12.24 6.90 9.84
C ILE A 105 13.35 7.03 8.80
N GLU A 106 13.53 6.04 7.91
CA GLU A 106 14.50 6.14 6.82
C GLU A 106 14.28 7.37 5.95
N MET A 107 13.01 7.62 5.58
CA MET A 107 12.64 8.77 4.73
C MET A 107 12.91 10.10 5.42
N VAL A 108 12.54 10.23 6.70
CA VAL A 108 12.70 11.49 7.48
C VAL A 108 14.17 11.77 7.75
N LEU A 109 14.92 10.76 8.19
CA LEU A 109 16.34 10.91 8.53
C LEU A 109 17.24 10.95 7.30
N GLY A 110 16.77 10.43 6.16
CA GLY A 110 17.58 10.32 4.93
C GLY A 110 18.69 9.28 5.03
N ILE A 111 18.52 8.28 5.89
CA ILE A 111 19.43 7.14 6.06
C ILE A 111 18.79 5.89 5.45
N SER A 112 19.61 4.90 5.08
CA SER A 112 19.13 3.58 4.66
C SER A 112 19.39 2.60 5.79
N LEU A 113 18.33 2.06 6.40
CA LEU A 113 18.42 1.04 7.45
C LEU A 113 18.69 -0.34 6.84
N TYR A 114 18.14 -0.57 5.65
CA TYR A 114 18.39 -1.76 4.85
C TYR A 114 19.35 -1.41 3.72
N LYS A 115 20.47 -2.12 3.62
CA LYS A 115 21.29 -2.11 2.42
C LYS A 115 20.56 -2.97 1.40
N ASP A 116 19.96 -2.34 0.41
CA ASP A 116 19.54 -3.07 -0.78
C ASP A 116 20.78 -3.61 -1.46
N ASP A 117 20.96 -4.92 -1.42
CA ASP A 117 21.89 -5.57 -2.33
C ASP A 117 21.41 -5.21 -3.74
N GLU A 118 22.26 -4.50 -4.49
CA GLU A 118 21.91 -4.06 -5.83
C GLU A 118 21.48 -5.29 -6.67
N PRO A 119 20.25 -5.31 -7.21
CA PRO A 119 19.83 -6.44 -8.00
C PRO A 119 20.71 -6.55 -9.26
N GLU A 120 21.49 -7.62 -9.37
CA GLU A 120 22.37 -7.88 -10.51
C GLU A 120 21.61 -7.99 -11.84
N THR A 121 20.31 -8.20 -11.77
CA THR A 121 19.43 -8.29 -12.95
C THR A 121 18.27 -7.31 -12.83
N ALA A 122 18.29 -6.28 -13.66
CA ALA A 122 17.15 -5.37 -13.79
C ALA A 122 16.01 -6.07 -14.53
N SER A 123 15.28 -6.88 -13.81
CA SER A 123 14.06 -7.52 -14.28
C SER A 123 12.83 -6.79 -13.74
N ILE A 124 11.67 -7.11 -14.28
CA ILE A 124 10.37 -6.63 -13.80
C ILE A 124 10.18 -6.94 -12.32
N VAL A 125 10.73 -8.05 -11.86
CA VAL A 125 10.60 -8.56 -10.49
C VAL A 125 11.10 -7.57 -9.43
N PRO A 126 12.30 -6.95 -9.52
CA PRO A 126 12.71 -6.00 -8.49
C PRO A 126 11.84 -4.76 -8.39
N LEU A 127 11.26 -4.31 -9.51
CA LEU A 127 10.37 -3.15 -9.53
C LEU A 127 8.97 -3.48 -9.03
N ALA A 128 8.38 -4.58 -9.52
CA ALA A 128 7.03 -4.97 -9.12
C ALA A 128 7.00 -5.51 -7.68
N PHE A 129 7.95 -6.35 -7.33
CA PHE A 129 8.16 -6.92 -6.01
C PHE A 129 9.67 -7.03 -5.75
N PRO A 130 10.22 -6.54 -4.63
CA PRO A 130 9.51 -5.99 -3.46
C PRO A 130 9.23 -4.48 -3.46
N MET A 131 9.59 -3.73 -4.54
CA MET A 131 9.61 -2.27 -4.49
C MET A 131 8.20 -1.65 -4.47
N ILE A 132 7.33 -1.98 -5.42
CA ILE A 132 5.97 -1.42 -5.50
C ILE A 132 5.01 -2.21 -4.62
N ALA A 133 4.90 -3.52 -4.83
CA ALA A 133 4.08 -4.42 -4.02
C ALA A 133 4.91 -5.04 -2.89
N GLY A 134 5.59 -4.21 -2.10
CA GLY A 134 6.42 -4.64 -0.98
C GLY A 134 5.61 -5.01 0.27
N ALA A 135 6.31 -5.49 1.31
CA ALA A 135 5.67 -5.93 2.55
C ALA A 135 4.80 -4.84 3.19
N GLY A 136 5.26 -3.58 3.20
CA GLY A 136 4.49 -2.46 3.71
C GLY A 136 3.18 -2.24 2.95
N THR A 137 3.22 -2.30 1.60
CA THR A 137 2.04 -2.17 0.75
C THR A 137 1.04 -3.30 1.00
N LEU A 138 1.51 -4.54 1.05
CA LEU A 138 0.67 -5.73 1.28
C LEU A 138 0.03 -5.71 2.67
N THR A 139 0.78 -5.31 3.70
CA THR A 139 0.26 -5.16 5.07
C THR A 139 -0.81 -4.06 5.13
N SER A 140 -0.56 -2.91 4.48
CA SER A 140 -1.53 -1.82 4.44
C SER A 140 -2.82 -2.24 3.74
N LEU A 141 -2.73 -3.04 2.67
CA LEU A 141 -3.91 -3.58 1.98
C LEU A 141 -4.76 -4.47 2.90
N LEU A 142 -4.14 -5.36 3.67
CA LEU A 142 -4.86 -6.22 4.60
C LEU A 142 -5.50 -5.43 5.74
N SER A 143 -4.78 -4.44 6.28
CA SER A 143 -5.34 -3.56 7.31
C SER A 143 -6.54 -2.75 6.79
N MET A 144 -6.41 -2.17 5.59
CA MET A 144 -7.51 -1.44 4.98
C MET A 144 -8.71 -2.33 4.64
N ARG A 145 -8.49 -3.61 4.32
CA ARG A 145 -9.58 -4.57 4.07
C ARG A 145 -10.48 -4.78 5.28
N ALA A 146 -9.95 -4.65 6.49
CA ALA A 146 -10.74 -4.75 7.72
C ALA A 146 -11.64 -3.52 7.95
N GLU A 147 -11.27 -2.35 7.40
CA GLU A 147 -11.95 -1.08 7.65
C GLU A 147 -12.77 -0.57 6.46
N TYR A 148 -12.37 -0.87 5.22
CA TYR A 148 -12.92 -0.29 4.00
C TYR A 148 -13.55 -1.33 3.08
N HIS A 149 -14.47 -0.89 2.25
CA HIS A 149 -15.05 -1.75 1.23
C HIS A 149 -14.01 -2.13 0.16
N VAL A 150 -13.97 -3.41 -0.20
CA VAL A 150 -13.00 -3.98 -1.16
C VAL A 150 -12.98 -3.22 -2.49
N ILE A 151 -14.15 -2.79 -2.98
CA ILE A 151 -14.24 -2.04 -4.25
C ILE A 151 -13.50 -0.71 -4.19
N ASN A 152 -13.55 0.01 -3.06
CA ASN A 152 -12.87 1.28 -2.85
C ASN A 152 -11.35 1.09 -2.79
N ILE A 153 -10.90 -0.01 -2.18
CA ILE A 153 -9.48 -0.39 -2.15
C ILE A 153 -8.98 -0.73 -3.57
N ILE A 154 -9.75 -1.48 -4.35
CA ILE A 154 -9.38 -1.82 -5.75
C ILE A 154 -9.25 -0.55 -6.58
N ILE A 155 -10.19 0.40 -6.46
CA ILE A 155 -10.11 1.68 -7.16
C ILE A 155 -8.86 2.45 -6.73
N ALA A 156 -8.55 2.48 -5.42
CA ALA A 156 -7.35 3.11 -4.90
C ALA A 156 -6.06 2.46 -5.44
N ILE A 157 -6.01 1.12 -5.53
CA ILE A 157 -4.90 0.38 -6.16
C ILE A 157 -4.74 0.83 -7.61
N LEU A 158 -5.81 0.81 -8.40
CA LEU A 158 -5.74 1.16 -9.82
C LEU A 158 -5.26 2.60 -10.03
N ILE A 159 -5.76 3.55 -9.24
CA ILE A 159 -5.30 4.95 -9.27
C ILE A 159 -3.80 5.03 -8.97
N ASN A 160 -3.35 4.37 -7.91
CA ASN A 160 -1.93 4.35 -7.53
C ASN A 160 -1.05 3.72 -8.61
N ILE A 161 -1.48 2.61 -9.19
CA ILE A 161 -0.74 1.94 -10.28
C ILE A 161 -0.61 2.86 -11.52
N ILE A 162 -1.63 3.63 -11.85
CA ILE A 162 -1.54 4.62 -12.92
C ILE A 162 -0.50 5.70 -12.57
N ILE A 163 -0.52 6.21 -11.34
CA ILE A 163 0.48 7.18 -10.86
C ILE A 163 1.88 6.58 -10.91
N VAL A 164 2.06 5.37 -10.40
CA VAL A 164 3.33 4.62 -10.44
C VAL A 164 3.83 4.50 -11.87
N TYR A 165 2.98 4.08 -12.80
CA TYR A 165 3.32 3.97 -14.22
C TYR A 165 3.82 5.29 -14.79
N ILE A 166 3.09 6.39 -14.55
CA ILE A 166 3.45 7.73 -15.03
C ILE A 166 4.81 8.14 -14.44
N ILE A 167 5.04 7.92 -13.15
CA ILE A 167 6.29 8.29 -12.48
C ILE A 167 7.45 7.44 -12.97
N LEU A 168 7.29 6.12 -13.11
CA LEU A 168 8.31 5.24 -13.67
C LEU A 168 8.71 5.67 -15.09
N LYS A 169 7.73 5.97 -15.93
CA LYS A 169 7.95 6.41 -17.29
C LYS A 169 8.61 7.79 -17.37
N SER A 170 8.27 8.67 -16.43
CA SER A 170 8.74 10.06 -16.39
C SER A 170 9.87 10.30 -15.41
N SER A 171 10.40 9.26 -14.74
CA SER A 171 11.36 9.36 -13.64
C SER A 171 12.56 10.28 -13.93
N GLN A 172 13.12 10.19 -15.13
CA GLN A 172 14.25 11.04 -15.51
C GLN A 172 13.86 12.51 -15.69
N ARG A 173 12.65 12.80 -16.18
CA ARG A 173 12.14 14.19 -16.28
C ARG A 173 11.88 14.78 -14.91
N ILE A 174 11.33 13.97 -14.00
CA ILE A 174 11.03 14.37 -12.63
C ILE A 174 12.33 14.69 -11.88
N GLU A 175 13.37 13.86 -12.02
CA GLU A 175 14.68 14.13 -11.41
C GLU A 175 15.28 15.43 -11.95
N ASN A 176 15.25 15.64 -13.25
CA ASN A 176 15.77 16.86 -13.87
C ASN A 176 15.00 18.13 -13.44
N LEU A 177 13.68 18.00 -13.19
CA LEU A 177 12.83 19.13 -12.80
C LEU A 177 12.97 19.47 -11.30
N LEU A 178 12.94 18.48 -10.43
CA LEU A 178 12.95 18.67 -8.97
C LEU A 178 14.37 18.76 -8.42
N GLY A 179 15.34 18.18 -9.12
CA GLY A 179 16.70 17.99 -8.62
C GLY A 179 16.73 17.09 -7.39
N ARG A 180 17.93 16.72 -6.96
CA ARG A 180 18.13 15.87 -5.78
C ARG A 180 17.56 16.47 -4.49
N SER A 181 17.68 17.80 -4.35
CA SER A 181 17.17 18.50 -3.16
C SER A 181 15.64 18.49 -3.10
N GLY A 182 14.95 18.72 -4.24
CA GLY A 182 13.50 18.67 -4.29
C GLY A 182 12.94 17.29 -3.98
N ILE A 183 13.55 16.25 -4.54
CA ILE A 183 13.19 14.84 -4.23
C ILE A 183 13.35 14.54 -2.75
N ASN A 184 14.45 14.98 -2.13
CA ASN A 184 14.69 14.77 -0.70
C ASN A 184 13.67 15.50 0.20
N ILE A 185 13.23 16.71 -0.19
CA ILE A 185 12.19 17.44 0.54
C ILE A 185 10.87 16.68 0.49
N ILE A 186 10.45 16.26 -0.70
CA ILE A 186 9.21 15.49 -0.89
C ILE A 186 9.28 14.19 -0.10
N ARG A 187 10.39 13.47 -0.18
CA ARG A 187 10.62 12.23 0.59
C ARG A 187 10.44 12.45 2.09
N LYS A 188 11.00 13.51 2.67
CA LYS A 188 10.82 13.82 4.10
C LYS A 188 9.38 14.14 4.47
N ILE A 189 8.65 14.89 3.62
CA ILE A 189 7.23 15.20 3.85
C ILE A 189 6.41 13.90 3.89
N PHE A 190 6.58 13.02 2.90
CA PHE A 190 5.89 11.74 2.88
C PHE A 190 6.34 10.82 4.04
N GLY A 191 7.59 10.88 4.46
CA GLY A 191 8.07 10.19 5.64
C GLY A 191 7.30 10.57 6.91
N VAL A 192 7.01 11.87 7.13
CA VAL A 192 6.20 12.31 8.28
C VAL A 192 4.77 11.80 8.17
N VAL A 193 4.17 11.81 6.97
CA VAL A 193 2.82 11.25 6.75
C VAL A 193 2.80 9.75 7.05
N LEU A 194 3.79 9.01 6.55
CA LEU A 194 3.92 7.57 6.83
C LEU A 194 4.10 7.28 8.32
N LEU A 195 4.87 8.12 9.02
CA LEU A 195 5.05 7.96 10.47
C LEU A 195 3.71 8.09 11.21
N ALA A 196 2.90 9.07 10.85
CA ALA A 196 1.56 9.23 11.43
C ALA A 196 0.63 8.04 11.10
N ILE A 197 0.70 7.52 9.87
CA ILE A 197 -0.05 6.33 9.43
C ILE A 197 0.38 5.11 10.23
N ALA A 198 1.69 4.89 10.41
CA ALA A 198 2.24 3.78 11.18
C ALA A 198 1.74 3.79 12.63
N VAL A 199 1.78 4.95 13.29
CA VAL A 199 1.28 5.12 14.66
C VAL A 199 -0.23 4.86 14.72
N LYS A 200 -1.02 5.39 13.79
CA LYS A 200 -2.46 5.13 13.73
C LYS A 200 -2.75 3.65 13.55
N LEU A 201 -2.07 3.00 12.62
CA LEU A 201 -2.24 1.58 12.33
C LEU A 201 -1.92 0.71 13.58
N PHE A 202 -0.82 1.03 14.26
CA PHE A 202 -0.43 0.39 15.50
C PHE A 202 -1.50 0.55 16.58
N THR A 203 -1.89 1.78 16.89
CA THR A 203 -2.82 2.07 18.00
C THR A 203 -4.21 1.52 17.76
N THR A 204 -4.71 1.54 16.52
CA THR A 204 -6.04 1.00 16.20
C THR A 204 -6.07 -0.52 16.34
N ASN A 205 -5.05 -1.22 15.85
CA ASN A 205 -5.06 -2.67 15.81
C ASN A 205 -4.60 -3.32 17.12
N ILE A 206 -3.67 -2.70 17.87
CA ILE A 206 -3.22 -3.24 19.15
C ILE A 206 -4.35 -3.33 20.19
N GLN A 207 -5.30 -2.38 20.16
CA GLN A 207 -6.47 -2.38 21.04
C GLN A 207 -7.47 -3.51 20.74
N GLN A 208 -7.38 -4.14 19.59
CA GLN A 208 -8.25 -5.25 19.19
C GLN A 208 -7.63 -6.62 19.50
N ILE A 209 -6.37 -6.65 19.91
CA ILE A 209 -5.65 -7.88 20.29
C ILE A 209 -5.84 -8.19 21.79
N PHE A 210 -6.06 -7.16 22.61
CA PHE A 210 -6.29 -7.24 24.06
C PHE A 210 -7.73 -6.88 24.40
#